data_a4087fa8aaf8c588eae9499d3e49d417
#
_entry.id   a4087fa8aaf8c588eae9499d3e49d417
#
_cell.length_a   1.000
_cell.length_b   1.000
_cell.length_c   1.000
_cell.angle_alpha   90.00
_cell.angle_beta   90.00
_cell.angle_gamma   90.00
#
_symmetry.space_group_name_H-M   'P 1'
#
loop_
_entity.id
_entity.type
_entity.pdbx_description
1 polymer ?
#
loop_
_entity_poly.entity_id
_entity_poly.type
_entity_poly.pdbx_seq_one_letter_code
_entity_poly.pdbx_strand_id
1 'polypeptide(L)'
;MYIYGMKMNWTDLVKARIKELGITQEKLAELVEVTPGGMGHWLNKRREPTLEQIAKILKAVQLDKLVLHSDGTLEYPDDALGNTSVIDIQPSFTQSFPVLSSVQAGSWSEAVEPYTIEEISEWHQTTERTSGRCFWLRVKGDSMTSPTSISFPEGTLVLVDTEKEIENGALVVAKLVDVNEATFKKLVIDAGQKFLKPLNSSYPQLPINGNCKIIGVVVDAKMKLF
;
A
#
# COMPACT_ATOMS: atom_id res chain seq x y z
N MET A 1 1.89 29.08 23.18
CA MET A 1 2.27 27.70 23.60
C MET A 1 1.95 26.81 22.41
N TYR A 2 2.95 26.27 21.76
CA TYR A 2 2.76 25.44 20.55
C TYR A 2 2.21 24.07 20.95
N ILE A 3 1.13 23.62 20.28
CA ILE A 3 0.44 22.35 20.56
C ILE A 3 0.93 21.17 19.70
N TYR A 4 1.94 21.41 18.87
CA TYR A 4 2.46 20.43 17.89
C TYR A 4 3.26 19.32 18.58
N GLY A 5 3.05 18.07 18.13
CA GLY A 5 3.73 16.90 18.67
C GLY A 5 3.33 16.52 20.10
N MET A 6 2.34 17.17 20.71
CA MET A 6 1.87 16.87 22.05
C MET A 6 0.64 15.97 22.04
N LYS A 7 0.68 14.88 22.78
CA LYS A 7 -0.50 14.03 23.03
C LYS A 7 -1.44 14.68 24.01
N MET A 8 -2.66 14.97 23.59
CA MET A 8 -3.65 15.69 24.41
C MET A 8 -5.04 15.08 24.24
N ASN A 9 -5.92 15.30 25.22
CA ASN A 9 -7.34 15.06 25.02
C ASN A 9 -7.92 16.07 24.01
N TRP A 10 -8.92 15.65 23.25
CA TRP A 10 -9.53 16.49 22.22
C TRP A 10 -10.05 17.83 22.77
N THR A 11 -10.59 17.84 24.00
CA THR A 11 -11.09 19.05 24.67
C THR A 11 -9.98 20.06 24.97
N ASP A 12 -8.82 19.57 25.41
CA ASP A 12 -7.68 20.40 25.76
C ASP A 12 -7.01 20.95 24.48
N LEU A 13 -6.96 20.14 23.43
CA LEU A 13 -6.49 20.54 22.10
C LEU A 13 -7.38 21.65 21.51
N VAL A 14 -8.70 21.49 21.55
CA VAL A 14 -9.65 22.51 21.07
C VAL A 14 -9.54 23.80 21.86
N LYS A 15 -9.45 23.73 23.20
CA LYS A 15 -9.28 24.93 24.05
C LYS A 15 -7.98 25.69 23.73
N ALA A 16 -6.88 24.98 23.52
CA ALA A 16 -5.62 25.59 23.13
C ALA A 16 -5.75 26.27 21.76
N ARG A 17 -6.40 25.61 20.80
CA ARG A 17 -6.55 26.13 19.45
C ARG A 17 -7.50 27.34 19.36
N ILE A 18 -8.58 27.36 20.12
CA ILE A 18 -9.47 28.55 20.27
C ILE A 18 -8.65 29.76 20.71
N LYS A 19 -7.75 29.57 21.71
CA LYS A 19 -6.90 30.64 22.22
C LYS A 19 -5.90 31.13 21.17
N GLU A 20 -5.31 30.24 20.38
CA GLU A 20 -4.39 30.58 19.29
C GLU A 20 -5.10 31.35 18.16
N LEU A 21 -6.31 30.94 17.80
CA LEU A 21 -7.11 31.56 16.74
C LEU A 21 -7.79 32.87 17.21
N GLY A 22 -7.75 33.18 18.49
CA GLY A 22 -8.40 34.38 19.05
C GLY A 22 -9.92 34.37 18.95
N ILE A 23 -10.55 33.18 18.84
CA ILE A 23 -12.01 33.05 18.81
C ILE A 23 -12.58 32.71 20.17
N THR A 24 -13.87 33.02 20.37
CA THR A 24 -14.57 32.67 21.61
C THR A 24 -15.25 31.30 21.51
N GLN A 25 -15.59 30.72 22.67
CA GLN A 25 -16.36 29.49 22.71
C GLN A 25 -17.74 29.63 22.09
N GLU A 26 -18.38 30.81 22.23
CA GLU A 26 -19.66 31.13 21.62
C GLU A 26 -19.54 31.16 20.09
N LYS A 27 -18.45 31.73 19.56
CA LYS A 27 -18.19 31.73 18.11
C LYS A 27 -17.97 30.36 17.58
N LEU A 28 -17.27 29.50 18.32
CA LEU A 28 -17.10 28.09 17.92
C LEU A 28 -18.46 27.36 17.93
N ALA A 29 -19.31 27.61 18.94
CA ALA A 29 -20.64 27.01 19.00
C ALA A 29 -21.50 27.39 17.81
N GLU A 30 -21.44 28.65 17.37
CA GLU A 30 -22.10 29.14 16.15
C GLU A 30 -21.61 28.44 14.90
N LEU A 31 -20.27 28.27 14.74
CA LEU A 31 -19.66 27.63 13.57
C LEU A 31 -20.04 26.15 13.42
N VAL A 32 -20.34 25.45 14.50
CA VAL A 32 -20.75 24.04 14.48
C VAL A 32 -22.25 23.82 14.71
N GLU A 33 -23.03 24.92 14.66
CA GLU A 33 -24.50 24.91 14.79
C GLU A 33 -25.01 24.28 16.08
N VAL A 34 -24.36 24.58 17.22
CA VAL A 34 -24.77 24.12 18.56
C VAL A 34 -24.96 25.29 19.51
N THR A 35 -25.68 25.08 20.60
CA THR A 35 -25.86 26.10 21.60
C THR A 35 -24.55 26.35 22.39
N PRO A 36 -24.26 27.60 22.82
CA PRO A 36 -23.09 27.89 23.64
C PRO A 36 -23.00 27.05 24.92
N GLY A 37 -24.14 26.77 25.56
CA GLY A 37 -24.25 25.88 26.71
C GLY A 37 -23.88 24.43 26.38
N GLY A 38 -24.34 23.92 25.22
CA GLY A 38 -23.98 22.59 24.72
C GLY A 38 -22.47 22.45 24.50
N MET A 39 -21.88 23.42 23.81
CA MET A 39 -20.43 23.49 23.62
C MET A 39 -19.67 23.51 24.96
N GLY A 40 -20.13 24.32 25.91
CA GLY A 40 -19.54 24.39 27.26
C GLY A 40 -19.61 23.05 28.01
N HIS A 41 -20.70 22.31 27.89
CA HIS A 41 -20.80 20.97 28.49
C HIS A 41 -19.80 19.99 27.88
N TRP A 42 -19.59 20.02 26.58
CA TRP A 42 -18.63 19.16 25.89
C TRP A 42 -17.18 19.50 26.25
N LEU A 43 -16.78 20.75 26.14
CA LEU A 43 -15.41 21.18 26.46
C LEU A 43 -15.03 21.00 27.92
N ASN A 44 -16.01 21.01 28.84
CA ASN A 44 -15.80 20.78 30.27
C ASN A 44 -16.07 19.32 30.69
N LYS A 45 -16.17 18.39 29.70
CA LYS A 45 -16.33 16.93 29.95
C LYS A 45 -17.56 16.58 30.79
N ARG A 46 -18.61 17.42 30.78
CA ARG A 46 -19.89 17.18 31.47
C ARG A 46 -20.84 16.32 30.66
N ARG A 47 -20.65 16.30 29.34
CA ARG A 47 -21.38 15.48 28.38
C ARG A 47 -20.45 15.11 27.25
N GLU A 48 -20.55 13.89 26.73
CA GLU A 48 -19.75 13.43 25.60
C GLU A 48 -20.49 13.70 24.28
N PRO A 49 -19.85 14.37 23.31
CA PRO A 49 -20.38 14.50 21.96
C PRO A 49 -20.14 13.21 21.16
N THR A 50 -20.87 13.03 20.07
CA THR A 50 -20.60 11.97 19.12
C THR A 50 -19.28 12.24 18.36
N LEU A 51 -18.69 11.18 17.79
CA LEU A 51 -17.47 11.30 16.99
C LEU A 51 -17.63 12.28 15.83
N GLU A 52 -18.82 12.30 15.19
CA GLU A 52 -19.15 13.26 14.13
C GLU A 52 -19.14 14.72 14.63
N GLN A 53 -19.68 14.96 15.83
CA GLN A 53 -19.67 16.27 16.45
C GLN A 53 -18.24 16.71 16.80
N ILE A 54 -17.41 15.80 17.32
CA ILE A 54 -16.00 16.07 17.57
C ILE A 54 -15.29 16.43 16.26
N ALA A 55 -15.52 15.71 15.17
CA ALA A 55 -14.92 16.00 13.88
C ALA A 55 -15.32 17.38 13.34
N LYS A 56 -16.59 17.78 13.48
CA LYS A 56 -17.06 19.13 13.11
C LYS A 56 -16.36 20.22 13.93
N ILE A 57 -16.20 20.00 15.24
CA ILE A 57 -15.51 20.94 16.12
C ILE A 57 -14.04 21.08 15.70
N LEU A 58 -13.34 19.99 15.51
CA LEU A 58 -11.94 19.97 15.12
C LEU A 58 -11.71 20.68 13.78
N LYS A 59 -12.57 20.43 12.80
CA LYS A 59 -12.55 21.12 11.51
C LYS A 59 -12.79 22.62 11.66
N ALA A 60 -13.73 23.03 12.50
CA ALA A 60 -14.04 24.46 12.75
C ALA A 60 -12.87 25.22 13.37
N VAL A 61 -12.00 24.55 14.13
CA VAL A 61 -10.76 25.12 14.68
C VAL A 61 -9.52 24.84 13.82
N GLN A 62 -9.71 24.46 12.55
CA GLN A 62 -8.66 24.23 11.54
C GLN A 62 -7.66 23.11 11.95
N LEU A 63 -8.18 22.05 12.53
CA LEU A 63 -7.42 20.84 12.88
C LEU A 63 -7.85 19.71 11.91
N ASP A 64 -7.35 19.76 10.67
CA ASP A 64 -7.78 18.87 9.59
C ASP A 64 -7.12 17.48 9.66
N LYS A 65 -5.97 17.38 10.31
CA LYS A 65 -5.24 16.11 10.50
C LYS A 65 -4.92 15.91 11.96
N LEU A 66 -5.31 14.76 12.50
CA LEU A 66 -5.01 14.35 13.86
C LEU A 66 -4.67 12.87 13.88
N VAL A 67 -3.72 12.50 14.72
CA VAL A 67 -3.38 11.11 15.01
C VAL A 67 -4.11 10.71 16.30
N LEU A 68 -4.96 9.69 16.22
CA LEU A 68 -5.60 9.08 17.39
C LEU A 68 -4.73 7.94 17.90
N HIS A 69 -4.29 8.04 19.14
CA HIS A 69 -3.54 6.99 19.80
C HIS A 69 -4.47 5.97 20.50
N SER A 70 -3.98 4.77 20.73
CA SER A 70 -4.73 3.67 21.37
C SER A 70 -5.15 3.97 22.81
N ASP A 71 -4.53 4.95 23.46
CA ASP A 71 -4.89 5.46 24.80
C ASP A 71 -6.01 6.52 24.78
N GLY A 72 -6.56 6.82 23.58
CA GLY A 72 -7.62 7.82 23.39
C GLY A 72 -7.11 9.27 23.32
N THR A 73 -5.80 9.50 23.32
CA THR A 73 -5.23 10.85 23.12
C THR A 73 -5.14 11.18 21.64
N LEU A 74 -5.16 12.49 21.34
CA LEU A 74 -4.96 13.04 19.99
C LEU A 74 -3.62 13.77 19.94
N GLU A 75 -2.95 13.67 18.83
CA GLU A 75 -1.73 14.40 18.52
C GLU A 75 -1.92 15.21 17.25
N TYR A 76 -1.51 16.48 17.27
CA TYR A 76 -1.47 17.34 16.10
C TYR A 76 -0.04 17.32 15.54
N PRO A 77 0.20 16.72 14.36
CA PRO A 77 1.54 16.56 13.82
C PRO A 77 2.22 17.90 13.54
N ASP A 78 3.54 17.99 13.78
CA ASP A 78 4.35 19.19 13.52
C ASP A 78 4.38 19.60 12.04
N ASP A 79 4.15 18.67 11.12
CA ASP A 79 4.13 18.88 9.68
C ASP A 79 2.83 19.52 9.16
N ALA A 80 1.82 19.69 10.01
CA ALA A 80 0.56 20.34 9.63
C ALA A 80 0.67 21.86 9.43
N LEU A 81 1.81 22.50 9.75
CA LEU A 81 2.13 23.92 9.48
C LEU A 81 3.08 24.11 8.29
N GLY A 82 2.86 23.38 7.22
CA GLY A 82 3.69 23.48 6.04
C GLY A 82 3.64 24.84 5.35
N ASN A 83 4.72 25.60 5.47
CA ASN A 83 5.15 26.55 4.46
C ASN A 83 5.98 25.82 3.38
N THR A 84 5.78 24.54 3.23
CA THR A 84 6.27 23.71 2.13
C THR A 84 5.09 23.39 1.25
N SER A 85 5.25 23.64 -0.05
CA SER A 85 4.40 23.13 -1.12
C SER A 85 3.71 21.85 -0.70
N VAL A 86 2.38 21.79 -0.85
CA VAL A 86 1.58 20.59 -0.66
C VAL A 86 2.26 19.46 -1.40
N ILE A 87 3.13 18.73 -0.70
CA ILE A 87 3.39 17.36 -1.08
C ILE A 87 2.05 16.70 -0.78
N ASP A 88 1.33 16.43 -1.83
CA ASP A 88 0.13 15.59 -1.80
C ASP A 88 0.60 14.29 -1.14
N ILE A 89 0.47 14.21 0.20
CA ILE A 89 0.67 12.97 0.92
C ILE A 89 -0.57 12.15 0.55
N GLN A 90 -0.50 11.57 -0.63
CA GLN A 90 -1.40 10.48 -0.97
C GLN A 90 -1.28 9.51 0.20
N PRO A 91 -2.41 9.08 0.80
CA PRO A 91 -2.35 8.01 1.78
C PRO A 91 -1.55 6.89 1.11
N SER A 92 -0.35 6.63 1.62
CA SER A 92 0.47 5.54 1.13
C SER A 92 -0.26 4.26 1.53
N PHE A 93 -1.10 3.75 0.64
CA PHE A 93 -1.62 2.40 0.75
C PHE A 93 -0.44 1.46 0.57
N THR A 94 0.27 1.22 1.64
CA THR A 94 1.32 0.22 1.68
C THR A 94 0.65 -1.11 1.94
N GLN A 95 0.59 -1.94 0.92
CA GLN A 95 0.19 -3.34 1.05
C GLN A 95 1.43 -4.20 1.28
N SER A 96 1.31 -5.23 2.11
CA SER A 96 2.40 -6.16 2.38
C SER A 96 2.03 -7.54 1.85
N PHE A 97 2.95 -8.15 1.09
CA PHE A 97 2.74 -9.46 0.48
C PHE A 97 3.89 -10.40 0.81
N PRO A 98 3.62 -11.73 0.89
CA PRO A 98 4.61 -12.74 1.22
C PRO A 98 5.61 -12.94 0.08
N VAL A 99 6.83 -13.34 0.42
CA VAL A 99 7.82 -13.84 -0.54
C VAL A 99 7.70 -15.35 -0.66
N LEU A 100 7.42 -15.83 -1.87
CA LEU A 100 7.28 -17.25 -2.16
C LEU A 100 8.52 -17.80 -2.89
N SER A 101 8.82 -19.07 -2.66
CA SER A 101 9.74 -19.84 -3.49
C SER A 101 9.11 -20.15 -4.86
N SER A 102 9.93 -20.52 -5.86
CA SER A 102 9.43 -20.92 -7.19
C SER A 102 8.46 -22.10 -7.15
N VAL A 103 8.67 -23.04 -6.24
CA VAL A 103 7.78 -24.19 -6.03
C VAL A 103 6.46 -23.76 -5.40
N GLN A 104 6.50 -22.92 -4.35
CA GLN A 104 5.32 -22.37 -3.70
C GLN A 104 4.49 -21.53 -4.67
N ALA A 105 5.14 -20.67 -5.46
CA ALA A 105 4.48 -19.88 -6.48
C ALA A 105 3.79 -20.75 -7.54
N GLY A 106 4.41 -21.88 -7.95
CA GLY A 106 3.83 -22.87 -8.86
C GLY A 106 2.55 -23.49 -8.32
N SER A 107 2.46 -23.72 -7.03
CA SER A 107 1.26 -24.30 -6.36
C SER A 107 0.22 -23.26 -5.98
N TRP A 108 0.57 -21.98 -5.93
CA TRP A 108 -0.29 -20.87 -5.50
C TRP A 108 -1.59 -20.75 -6.28
N SER A 109 -1.57 -21.08 -7.58
CA SER A 109 -2.75 -21.00 -8.44
C SER A 109 -3.72 -22.17 -8.29
N GLU A 110 -3.37 -23.22 -7.56
CA GLU A 110 -4.13 -24.46 -7.46
C GLU A 110 -4.83 -24.66 -6.12
N ALA A 111 -4.43 -23.94 -5.08
CA ALA A 111 -4.96 -24.08 -3.74
C ALA A 111 -5.70 -22.84 -3.25
N VAL A 112 -6.76 -23.05 -2.49
CA VAL A 112 -7.56 -21.97 -1.88
C VAL A 112 -6.78 -21.25 -0.79
N GLU A 113 -5.87 -21.93 -0.10
CA GLU A 113 -4.82 -21.41 0.80
C GLU A 113 -3.73 -22.47 0.93
N PRO A 114 -2.67 -22.44 0.10
CA PRO A 114 -1.69 -23.53 0.06
C PRO A 114 -0.71 -23.54 1.25
N TYR A 115 -0.67 -22.46 2.05
CA TYR A 115 0.27 -22.34 3.17
C TYR A 115 -0.38 -21.62 4.34
N THR A 116 -0.09 -22.09 5.56
CA THR A 116 -0.37 -21.34 6.78
C THR A 116 0.56 -20.10 6.80
N ILE A 117 0.00 -18.96 7.16
CA ILE A 117 0.73 -17.67 7.28
C ILE A 117 1.99 -17.82 8.17
N GLU A 118 1.96 -18.78 9.08
CA GLU A 118 3.06 -19.11 10.01
C GLU A 118 4.31 -19.70 9.32
N GLU A 119 4.18 -20.22 8.10
CA GLU A 119 5.32 -20.80 7.34
C GLU A 119 6.07 -19.77 6.48
N ILE A 120 5.54 -18.54 6.35
CA ILE A 120 6.10 -17.49 5.51
C ILE A 120 6.89 -16.52 6.38
N SER A 121 8.22 -16.58 6.29
CA SER A 121 9.13 -15.78 7.12
C SER A 121 9.47 -14.40 6.55
N GLU A 122 9.22 -14.13 5.26
CA GLU A 122 9.64 -12.89 4.57
C GLU A 122 8.43 -12.20 3.92
N TRP A 123 8.26 -10.91 4.24
CA TRP A 123 7.18 -10.06 3.71
C TRP A 123 7.76 -8.74 3.22
N HIS A 124 7.28 -8.26 2.06
CA HIS A 124 7.65 -6.95 1.53
C HIS A 124 6.44 -6.09 1.20
N GLN A 125 6.59 -4.80 1.47
CA GLN A 125 5.56 -3.80 1.19
C GLN A 125 5.63 -3.34 -0.27
N THR A 126 4.54 -2.83 -0.80
CA THR A 126 4.48 -2.10 -2.07
C THR A 126 3.50 -0.94 -1.95
N THR A 127 3.71 0.10 -2.76
CA THR A 127 2.78 1.21 -2.95
C THR A 127 1.94 1.04 -4.22
N GLU A 128 2.20 -0.01 -5.00
CA GLU A 128 1.42 -0.31 -6.20
C GLU A 128 0.01 -0.76 -5.85
N ARG A 129 -0.96 -0.29 -6.63
CA ARG A 129 -2.35 -0.74 -6.52
C ARG A 129 -2.46 -2.11 -7.18
N THR A 130 -2.82 -3.09 -6.39
CA THR A 130 -3.01 -4.46 -6.84
C THR A 130 -4.50 -4.79 -6.93
N SER A 131 -4.87 -5.67 -7.85
CA SER A 131 -6.26 -6.06 -8.11
C SER A 131 -6.70 -7.32 -7.37
N GLY A 132 -5.76 -8.07 -6.74
CA GLY A 132 -6.12 -9.34 -6.11
C GLY A 132 -5.05 -9.96 -5.21
N ARG A 133 -4.97 -11.27 -5.27
CA ARG A 133 -3.98 -12.03 -4.52
C ARG A 133 -2.59 -11.82 -5.12
N CYS A 134 -1.68 -11.28 -4.33
CA CYS A 134 -0.32 -10.98 -4.75
C CYS A 134 0.71 -11.70 -3.90
N PHE A 135 1.88 -11.92 -4.48
CA PHE A 135 3.05 -12.43 -3.78
C PHE A 135 4.33 -11.92 -4.44
N TRP A 136 5.39 -11.84 -3.68
CA TRP A 136 6.73 -11.59 -4.19
C TRP A 136 7.40 -12.88 -4.59
N LEU A 137 8.10 -12.86 -5.72
CA LEU A 137 8.93 -13.96 -6.19
C LEU A 137 10.37 -13.48 -6.36
N ARG A 138 11.32 -14.22 -5.84
CA ARG A 138 12.75 -13.93 -6.03
C ARG A 138 13.23 -14.50 -7.36
N VAL A 139 13.76 -13.62 -8.20
CA VAL A 139 14.34 -14.02 -9.49
C VAL A 139 15.54 -14.92 -9.28
N LYS A 140 15.60 -16.03 -10.00
CA LYS A 140 16.71 -16.98 -10.05
C LYS A 140 17.35 -16.99 -11.43
N GLY A 141 18.67 -17.00 -11.45
CA GLY A 141 19.46 -16.99 -12.70
C GLY A 141 19.39 -15.69 -13.47
N ASP A 142 19.89 -15.68 -14.67
CA ASP A 142 20.13 -14.50 -15.50
C ASP A 142 19.26 -14.42 -16.76
N SER A 143 18.28 -15.30 -16.91
CA SER A 143 17.39 -15.32 -18.11
C SER A 143 16.57 -14.06 -18.32
N MET A 144 16.43 -13.22 -17.29
CA MET A 144 15.71 -11.96 -17.33
C MET A 144 16.64 -10.74 -17.22
N THR A 145 17.93 -10.90 -17.46
CA THR A 145 18.89 -9.80 -17.60
C THR A 145 18.95 -9.31 -19.04
N SER A 146 19.16 -8.01 -19.21
CA SER A 146 19.30 -7.40 -20.53
C SER A 146 20.28 -6.23 -20.47
N PRO A 147 21.23 -6.13 -21.42
CA PRO A 147 22.14 -5.01 -21.50
C PRO A 147 21.53 -3.77 -22.15
N THR A 148 20.40 -3.88 -22.84
CA THR A 148 19.83 -2.81 -23.68
C THR A 148 18.44 -2.35 -23.25
N SER A 149 17.82 -3.03 -22.27
CA SER A 149 16.47 -2.72 -21.83
C SER A 149 16.33 -2.92 -20.32
N ILE A 150 15.08 -2.91 -19.82
CA ILE A 150 14.82 -3.28 -18.43
C ILE A 150 15.46 -4.64 -18.10
N SER A 151 16.10 -4.76 -16.96
CA SER A 151 16.87 -5.93 -16.55
C SER A 151 16.51 -6.33 -15.12
N PHE A 152 16.36 -7.64 -14.90
CA PHE A 152 16.03 -8.23 -13.60
C PHE A 152 17.11 -9.23 -13.23
N PRO A 153 18.20 -8.79 -12.59
CA PRO A 153 19.27 -9.68 -12.13
C PRO A 153 18.75 -10.69 -11.10
N GLU A 154 19.52 -11.75 -10.91
CA GLU A 154 19.28 -12.72 -9.84
C GLU A 154 19.18 -12.01 -8.48
N GLY A 155 18.22 -12.47 -7.64
CA GLY A 155 17.93 -11.87 -6.34
C GLY A 155 16.92 -10.73 -6.36
N THR A 156 16.58 -10.17 -7.53
CA THR A 156 15.48 -9.19 -7.67
C THR A 156 14.18 -9.81 -7.16
N LEU A 157 13.41 -9.05 -6.35
CA LEU A 157 12.04 -9.42 -5.99
C LEU A 157 11.08 -8.83 -7.03
N VAL A 158 10.18 -9.63 -7.56
CA VAL A 158 9.10 -9.19 -8.45
C VAL A 158 7.75 -9.46 -7.81
N LEU A 159 6.86 -8.46 -7.80
CA LEU A 159 5.50 -8.58 -7.28
C LEU A 159 4.59 -9.11 -8.37
N VAL A 160 3.95 -10.22 -8.10
CA VAL A 160 3.04 -10.91 -9.01
C VAL A 160 1.61 -10.67 -8.57
N ASP A 161 0.80 -10.07 -9.44
CA ASP A 161 -0.65 -9.92 -9.27
C ASP A 161 -1.37 -11.00 -10.11
N THR A 162 -2.11 -11.87 -9.43
CA THR A 162 -2.74 -13.05 -10.05
C THR A 162 -4.07 -12.74 -10.74
N GLU A 163 -4.64 -11.57 -10.49
CA GLU A 163 -5.92 -11.14 -11.04
C GLU A 163 -5.77 -10.04 -12.11
N LYS A 164 -4.55 -9.55 -12.33
CA LYS A 164 -4.27 -8.56 -13.36
C LYS A 164 -4.46 -9.14 -14.76
N GLU A 165 -5.10 -8.36 -15.63
CA GLU A 165 -5.30 -8.73 -17.03
C GLU A 165 -3.96 -8.95 -17.76
N ILE A 166 -3.90 -10.03 -18.55
CA ILE A 166 -2.69 -10.47 -19.22
C ILE A 166 -2.67 -9.91 -20.65
N GLU A 167 -1.77 -8.95 -20.88
CA GLU A 167 -1.60 -8.31 -22.18
C GLU A 167 -0.33 -8.75 -22.90
N ASN A 168 -0.29 -8.53 -24.22
CA ASN A 168 0.93 -8.75 -25.01
C ASN A 168 2.07 -7.83 -24.54
N GLY A 169 3.22 -8.40 -24.30
CA GLY A 169 4.39 -7.68 -23.79
C GLY A 169 4.48 -7.63 -22.25
N ALA A 170 3.47 -8.11 -21.53
CA ALA A 170 3.49 -8.16 -20.07
C ALA A 170 4.64 -9.05 -19.56
N LEU A 171 5.21 -8.66 -18.42
CA LEU A 171 6.10 -9.51 -17.63
C LEU A 171 5.23 -10.45 -16.80
N VAL A 172 5.41 -11.75 -16.96
CA VAL A 172 4.54 -12.76 -16.36
C VAL A 172 5.33 -13.81 -15.60
N VAL A 173 4.71 -14.35 -14.56
CA VAL A 173 5.16 -15.57 -13.93
C VAL A 173 4.24 -16.69 -14.39
N ALA A 174 4.84 -17.78 -14.88
CA ALA A 174 4.13 -18.95 -15.38
C ALA A 174 4.65 -20.23 -14.73
N LYS A 175 3.77 -21.20 -14.53
CA LYS A 175 4.09 -22.56 -14.09
C LYS A 175 4.31 -23.45 -15.30
N LEU A 176 5.42 -24.16 -15.35
CA LEU A 176 5.64 -25.24 -16.31
C LEU A 176 4.99 -26.53 -15.77
N VAL A 177 4.19 -27.19 -16.60
CA VAL A 177 3.40 -28.36 -16.19
C VAL A 177 4.29 -29.50 -15.72
N ASP A 178 5.41 -29.74 -16.43
CA ASP A 178 6.28 -30.88 -16.19
C ASP A 178 7.25 -30.69 -15.01
N VAL A 179 7.52 -29.45 -14.59
CA VAL A 179 8.56 -29.13 -13.61
C VAL A 179 8.01 -28.66 -12.27
N ASN A 180 6.73 -28.34 -12.19
CA ASN A 180 6.05 -27.78 -11.01
C ASN A 180 6.76 -26.56 -10.37
N GLU A 181 7.49 -25.81 -11.20
CA GLU A 181 8.18 -24.59 -10.77
C GLU A 181 7.68 -23.38 -11.55
N ALA A 182 7.66 -22.23 -10.87
CA ALA A 182 7.35 -20.96 -11.49
C ALA A 182 8.58 -20.41 -12.26
N THR A 183 8.34 -19.89 -13.44
CA THR A 183 9.33 -19.19 -14.27
C THR A 183 8.89 -17.76 -14.57
N PHE A 184 9.82 -16.81 -14.56
CA PHE A 184 9.58 -15.41 -14.87
C PHE A 184 10.04 -15.09 -16.29
N LYS A 185 9.14 -14.55 -17.14
CA LYS A 185 9.40 -14.29 -18.57
C LYS A 185 8.55 -13.11 -19.06
N LYS A 186 8.83 -12.63 -20.27
CA LYS A 186 7.98 -11.71 -21.02
C LYS A 186 7.01 -12.50 -21.90
N LEU A 187 5.72 -12.21 -21.80
CA LEU A 187 4.73 -12.75 -22.72
C LEU A 187 4.83 -12.03 -24.08
N VAL A 188 4.91 -12.80 -25.14
CA VAL A 188 4.84 -12.29 -26.51
C VAL A 188 3.72 -13.03 -27.24
N ILE A 189 2.82 -12.26 -27.85
CA ILE A 189 1.75 -12.79 -28.69
C ILE A 189 2.05 -12.33 -30.11
N ASP A 190 2.32 -13.26 -31.00
CA ASP A 190 2.64 -13.01 -32.40
C ASP A 190 1.84 -13.97 -33.29
N ALA A 191 1.16 -13.42 -34.31
CA ALA A 191 0.33 -14.19 -35.27
C ALA A 191 -0.60 -15.22 -34.62
N GLY A 192 -1.17 -14.87 -33.43
CA GLY A 192 -2.04 -15.74 -32.64
C GLY A 192 -1.32 -16.80 -31.80
N GLN A 193 -0.01 -16.91 -31.90
CA GLN A 193 0.80 -17.78 -31.07
C GLN A 193 1.32 -17.02 -29.83
N LYS A 194 1.41 -17.72 -28.71
CA LYS A 194 1.90 -17.15 -27.43
C LYS A 194 3.25 -17.77 -27.08
N PHE A 195 4.17 -16.92 -26.62
CA PHE A 195 5.51 -17.34 -26.24
C PHE A 195 5.90 -16.72 -24.88
N LEU A 196 6.64 -17.45 -24.08
CA LEU A 196 7.38 -16.94 -22.93
C LEU A 196 8.81 -16.61 -23.41
N LYS A 197 9.10 -15.31 -23.55
CA LYS A 197 10.38 -14.81 -24.04
C LYS A 197 11.26 -14.35 -22.89
N PRO A 198 12.49 -14.90 -22.72
CA PRO A 198 13.47 -14.33 -21.81
C PRO A 198 13.94 -12.96 -22.33
N LEU A 199 14.39 -12.08 -21.42
CA LEU A 199 15.02 -10.79 -21.78
C LEU A 199 16.48 -11.00 -22.22
N ASN A 200 17.12 -12.03 -21.70
CA ASN A 200 18.45 -12.46 -22.12
C ASN A 200 18.35 -13.26 -23.42
N SER A 201 18.91 -12.71 -24.50
CA SER A 201 18.89 -13.35 -25.81
C SER A 201 19.66 -14.65 -25.94
N SER A 202 20.48 -14.99 -24.95
CA SER A 202 21.19 -16.30 -24.89
C SER A 202 20.26 -17.46 -24.55
N TYR A 203 19.04 -17.17 -24.10
CA TYR A 203 18.05 -18.19 -23.76
C TYR A 203 16.97 -18.30 -24.83
N PRO A 204 16.52 -19.51 -25.16
CA PRO A 204 15.46 -19.70 -26.12
C PRO A 204 14.10 -19.23 -25.60
N GLN A 205 13.23 -18.77 -26.51
CA GLN A 205 11.82 -18.53 -26.18
C GLN A 205 11.07 -19.87 -26.10
N LEU A 206 10.08 -19.93 -25.21
CA LEU A 206 9.27 -21.13 -25.01
C LEU A 206 7.86 -20.91 -25.58
N PRO A 207 7.39 -21.72 -26.53
CA PRO A 207 6.02 -21.61 -26.99
C PRO A 207 5.03 -22.08 -25.92
N ILE A 208 3.89 -21.39 -25.82
CA ILE A 208 2.78 -21.76 -24.93
C ILE A 208 1.80 -22.60 -25.77
N ASN A 209 1.83 -23.90 -25.58
CA ASN A 209 1.00 -24.88 -26.32
C ASN A 209 0.29 -25.87 -25.37
N GLY A 210 -0.05 -25.42 -24.16
CA GLY A 210 -0.63 -26.25 -23.12
C GLY A 210 0.39 -26.76 -22.08
N ASN A 211 1.68 -26.49 -22.30
CA ASN A 211 2.78 -26.92 -21.44
C ASN A 211 3.04 -26.00 -20.25
N CYS A 212 2.34 -24.87 -20.18
CA CYS A 212 2.45 -23.95 -19.06
C CYS A 212 1.16 -23.19 -18.78
N LYS A 213 1.00 -22.73 -17.55
CA LYS A 213 -0.09 -21.89 -17.08
C LYS A 213 0.48 -20.58 -16.55
N ILE A 214 -0.02 -19.44 -17.03
CA ILE A 214 0.34 -18.14 -16.45
C ILE A 214 -0.31 -18.03 -15.08
N ILE A 215 0.50 -17.68 -14.07
CA ILE A 215 0.07 -17.50 -12.68
C ILE A 215 -0.39 -16.06 -12.45
N GLY A 216 0.35 -15.08 -12.99
CA GLY A 216 0.02 -13.66 -12.84
C GLY A 216 0.99 -12.76 -13.59
N VAL A 217 0.70 -11.46 -13.52
CA VAL A 217 1.46 -10.37 -14.15
C VAL A 217 2.33 -9.70 -13.09
N VAL A 218 3.57 -9.39 -13.46
CA VAL A 218 4.50 -8.63 -12.60
C VAL A 218 4.14 -7.16 -12.68
N VAL A 219 3.88 -6.55 -11.50
CA VAL A 219 3.42 -5.16 -11.36
C VAL A 219 4.41 -4.27 -10.65
N ASP A 220 5.35 -4.82 -9.87
CA ASP A 220 6.39 -4.09 -9.14
C ASP A 220 7.67 -4.92 -9.08
N ALA A 221 8.81 -4.26 -8.86
CA ALA A 221 10.08 -4.94 -8.68
C ALA A 221 10.97 -4.19 -7.71
N LYS A 222 11.69 -4.96 -6.86
CA LYS A 222 12.64 -4.43 -5.88
C LYS A 222 14.01 -5.06 -6.06
N MET A 223 15.00 -4.24 -6.24
CA MET A 223 16.39 -4.66 -6.36
C MET A 223 17.17 -4.17 -5.14
N LYS A 224 17.84 -5.09 -4.46
CA LYS A 224 18.77 -4.75 -3.39
C LYS A 224 20.14 -4.48 -4.02
N LEU A 225 20.69 -3.29 -3.80
CA LEU A 225 21.97 -2.90 -4.42
C LEU A 225 23.18 -3.25 -3.55
N PHE A 226 22.99 -3.45 -2.23
CA PHE A 226 24.06 -3.79 -1.28
C PHE A 226 23.54 -4.78 -0.23
#